data_2d384c7e17c7593213fb0927d59331d7
#
_entry.id   2d384c7e17c7593213fb0927d59331d7
#
_cell.length_a   1.000
_cell.length_b   1.000
_cell.length_c   1.000
_cell.angle_alpha   90.00
_cell.angle_beta   90.00
_cell.angle_gamma   90.00
#
_symmetry.space_group_name_H-M   'P 1'
#
loop_
_entity.id
_entity.type
_entity.pdbx_description
1 polymer ?
#
loop_
_entity_poly.entity_id
_entity_poly.type
_entity_poly.pdbx_seq_one_letter_code
_entity_poly.pdbx_strand_id
1 'polypeptide(L)'
;MWNSTGLGTLGRMAIYKTAANPYELAVADSHVTVIRPLKQFVLPEYLYYYFANPTVQSVIEDQADGTTKQKELATATIKAYLTPIPPLDEQRRILTKLSEVLPVVKCYGTVYDETVAMQEAFPERLKKSILQEAVQGKLVPQDPSDEPAEALLERIRAEKQRLIKEDKIKKDKHESVIFRRDNSHYEKRGSEEVCIDEEIPFEIPENWAWARLSSASISIADGDHQPPPQVQDG
;
A
#
# COMPACT_ATOMS: atom_id res chain seq x y z
N MET A 1 -26.20 -24.81 4.18
CA MET A 1 -26.93 -23.79 3.41
C MET A 1 -26.13 -23.51 2.16
N TRP A 2 -26.78 -23.39 1.04
CA TRP A 2 -26.18 -23.23 -0.28
C TRP A 2 -26.84 -22.06 -1.01
N ASN A 3 -26.08 -21.08 -1.45
CA ASN A 3 -26.64 -19.98 -2.23
C ASN A 3 -26.96 -20.47 -3.65
N SER A 4 -28.22 -20.36 -4.04
CA SER A 4 -28.74 -20.88 -5.32
C SER A 4 -28.82 -19.84 -6.43
N THR A 5 -28.45 -18.57 -6.17
CA THR A 5 -28.57 -17.49 -7.15
C THR A 5 -27.43 -16.51 -7.13
N GLY A 6 -27.31 -15.74 -8.22
CA GLY A 6 -26.42 -14.58 -8.33
C GLY A 6 -25.04 -14.86 -8.92
N LEU A 7 -24.63 -13.98 -9.83
CA LEU A 7 -23.33 -14.05 -10.49
C LEU A 7 -22.19 -13.92 -9.47
N GLY A 8 -21.25 -14.87 -9.46
CA GLY A 8 -20.10 -14.88 -8.52
C GLY A 8 -20.46 -15.22 -7.06
N THR A 9 -21.73 -15.49 -6.76
CA THR A 9 -22.19 -15.92 -5.43
C THR A 9 -22.90 -17.27 -5.46
N LEU A 10 -23.26 -17.71 -6.65
CA LEU A 10 -23.85 -19.02 -6.87
C LEU A 10 -22.94 -20.14 -6.32
N GLY A 11 -23.53 -21.14 -5.69
CA GLY A 11 -22.75 -22.24 -5.13
C GLY A 11 -22.08 -21.98 -3.79
N ARG A 12 -22.02 -20.76 -3.28
CA ARG A 12 -21.41 -20.48 -1.98
C ARG A 12 -22.07 -21.28 -0.86
N MET A 13 -21.24 -21.91 -0.07
CA MET A 13 -21.66 -22.75 1.05
C MET A 13 -21.48 -22.06 2.40
N ALA A 14 -22.42 -22.30 3.32
CA ALA A 14 -22.30 -21.91 4.71
C ALA A 14 -22.83 -23.01 5.64
N ILE A 15 -22.24 -23.16 6.82
CA ILE A 15 -22.78 -24.00 7.89
C ILE A 15 -23.56 -23.12 8.85
N TYR A 16 -24.81 -23.45 9.08
CA TYR A 16 -25.58 -22.88 10.16
C TYR A 16 -25.27 -23.59 11.47
N LYS A 17 -24.85 -22.83 12.48
CA LYS A 17 -24.62 -23.34 13.84
C LYS A 17 -25.59 -22.63 14.78
N THR A 18 -26.45 -23.40 15.45
CA THR A 18 -27.42 -22.88 16.42
C THR A 18 -26.74 -22.06 17.53
N ALA A 19 -25.58 -22.49 18.00
CA ALA A 19 -24.81 -21.81 19.04
C ALA A 19 -24.30 -20.40 18.60
N ALA A 20 -24.23 -20.13 17.30
CA ALA A 20 -23.81 -18.84 16.78
C ALA A 20 -25.01 -17.91 16.44
N ASN A 21 -26.24 -18.40 16.60
CA ASN A 21 -27.45 -17.62 16.35
C ASN A 21 -27.94 -17.00 17.68
N PRO A 22 -28.00 -15.66 17.79
CA PRO A 22 -28.50 -15.00 19.01
C PRO A 22 -30.04 -15.01 19.10
N TYR A 23 -30.73 -15.48 18.06
CA TYR A 23 -32.18 -15.45 17.96
C TYR A 23 -32.78 -16.86 18.13
N GLU A 24 -34.01 -16.96 18.64
CA GLU A 24 -34.72 -18.22 18.78
C GLU A 24 -35.06 -18.87 17.44
N LEU A 25 -35.29 -18.05 16.41
CA LEU A 25 -35.70 -18.49 15.07
C LEU A 25 -34.69 -18.02 14.01
N ALA A 26 -34.36 -18.92 13.08
CA ALA A 26 -33.61 -18.59 11.87
C ALA A 26 -34.39 -19.05 10.65
N VAL A 27 -34.59 -18.16 9.70
CA VAL A 27 -35.24 -18.43 8.44
C VAL A 27 -34.24 -18.26 7.30
N ALA A 28 -34.24 -19.21 6.36
CA ALA A 28 -33.44 -19.07 5.14
C ALA A 28 -34.23 -18.25 4.12
N ASP A 29 -33.55 -17.34 3.42
CA ASP A 29 -34.13 -16.62 2.29
C ASP A 29 -34.43 -17.54 1.10
N SER A 30 -35.32 -17.10 0.20
CA SER A 30 -35.76 -17.85 -1.00
C SER A 30 -34.57 -18.25 -1.91
N HIS A 31 -33.46 -17.51 -1.88
CA HIS A 31 -32.25 -17.76 -2.65
C HIS A 31 -31.26 -18.71 -1.97
N VAL A 32 -31.64 -19.31 -0.85
CA VAL A 32 -30.78 -20.20 -0.08
C VAL A 32 -31.40 -21.57 0.03
N THR A 33 -30.78 -22.56 -0.60
CA THR A 33 -31.14 -23.97 -0.43
C THR A 33 -30.57 -24.50 0.87
N VAL A 34 -31.43 -25.08 1.72
CA VAL A 34 -31.02 -25.65 2.99
C VAL A 34 -30.91 -27.17 2.86
N ILE A 35 -29.70 -27.71 3.11
CA ILE A 35 -29.42 -29.13 3.13
C ILE A 35 -29.38 -29.59 4.57
N ARG A 36 -30.21 -30.58 4.94
CA ARG A 36 -30.24 -31.21 6.26
C ARG A 36 -29.88 -32.69 6.15
N PRO A 37 -28.61 -33.06 6.39
CA PRO A 37 -28.20 -34.46 6.31
C PRO A 37 -28.76 -35.28 7.47
N LEU A 38 -28.81 -36.59 7.29
CA LEU A 38 -29.07 -37.55 8.36
C LEU A 38 -27.82 -37.63 9.26
N LYS A 39 -27.77 -36.79 10.32
CA LYS A 39 -26.58 -36.57 11.15
C LYS A 39 -25.99 -37.81 11.80
N GLN A 40 -26.78 -38.88 11.96
CA GLN A 40 -26.34 -40.15 12.44
C GLN A 40 -25.42 -40.91 11.47
N PHE A 41 -25.40 -40.51 10.17
CA PHE A 41 -24.61 -41.17 9.10
C PHE A 41 -23.71 -40.18 8.35
N VAL A 42 -24.13 -38.92 8.23
CA VAL A 42 -23.42 -37.92 7.44
C VAL A 42 -23.27 -36.64 8.22
N LEU A 43 -22.04 -36.23 8.48
CA LEU A 43 -21.76 -34.97 9.21
C LEU A 43 -21.97 -33.75 8.29
N PRO A 44 -22.71 -32.71 8.76
CA PRO A 44 -22.93 -31.49 7.98
C PRO A 44 -21.63 -30.80 7.55
N GLU A 45 -20.62 -30.81 8.43
CA GLU A 45 -19.30 -30.23 8.18
C GLU A 45 -18.56 -30.95 7.05
N TYR A 46 -18.69 -32.28 6.97
CA TYR A 46 -18.10 -33.06 5.88
C TYR A 46 -18.70 -32.64 4.52
N LEU A 47 -20.03 -32.57 4.43
CA LEU A 47 -20.71 -32.09 3.21
C LEU A 47 -20.31 -30.65 2.86
N TYR A 48 -20.18 -29.80 3.86
CA TYR A 48 -19.73 -28.43 3.65
C TYR A 48 -18.36 -28.39 2.96
N TYR A 49 -17.35 -29.09 3.50
CA TYR A 49 -16.03 -29.10 2.90
C TYR A 49 -15.97 -29.77 1.54
N TYR A 50 -16.78 -30.80 1.32
CA TYR A 50 -16.89 -31.43 0.01
C TYR A 50 -17.42 -30.45 -1.04
N PHE A 51 -18.56 -29.80 -0.78
CA PHE A 51 -19.16 -28.87 -1.73
C PHE A 51 -18.45 -27.52 -1.78
N ALA A 52 -17.71 -27.10 -0.77
CA ALA A 52 -16.87 -25.92 -0.79
C ALA A 52 -15.53 -26.14 -1.52
N ASN A 53 -15.24 -27.37 -1.94
CA ASN A 53 -14.00 -27.67 -2.66
C ASN A 53 -13.98 -26.94 -4.03
N PRO A 54 -12.87 -26.28 -4.39
CA PRO A 54 -12.75 -25.56 -5.67
C PRO A 54 -13.06 -26.41 -6.90
N THR A 55 -12.68 -27.70 -6.91
CA THR A 55 -12.98 -28.63 -8.02
C THR A 55 -14.47 -28.87 -8.18
N VAL A 56 -15.23 -28.94 -7.08
CA VAL A 56 -16.70 -29.06 -7.11
C VAL A 56 -17.34 -27.75 -7.50
N GLN A 57 -16.82 -26.63 -6.97
CA GLN A 57 -17.35 -25.30 -7.25
C GLN A 57 -17.13 -24.88 -8.71
N SER A 58 -16.06 -25.29 -9.36
CA SER A 58 -15.71 -24.88 -10.73
C SER A 58 -16.74 -25.29 -11.79
N VAL A 59 -17.53 -26.35 -11.54
CA VAL A 59 -18.55 -26.83 -12.48
C VAL A 59 -19.97 -26.41 -12.12
N ILE A 60 -20.17 -25.75 -10.98
CA ILE A 60 -21.51 -25.39 -10.49
C ILE A 60 -22.18 -24.33 -11.39
N GLU A 61 -21.42 -23.34 -11.85
CA GLU A 61 -21.93 -22.29 -12.73
C GLU A 61 -22.39 -22.83 -14.09
N ASP A 62 -21.76 -23.89 -14.58
CA ASP A 62 -22.10 -24.54 -15.85
C ASP A 62 -23.38 -25.38 -15.75
N GLN A 63 -23.73 -25.81 -14.52
CA GLN A 63 -24.92 -26.61 -14.22
C GLN A 63 -26.11 -25.78 -13.82
N ALA A 64 -25.97 -24.46 -13.75
CA ALA A 64 -27.06 -23.57 -13.41
C ALA A 64 -27.82 -23.11 -14.64
N ASP A 65 -29.16 -23.17 -14.56
CA ASP A 65 -30.06 -22.68 -15.57
C ASP A 65 -30.23 -21.14 -15.50
N GLY A 66 -30.52 -20.53 -16.64
CA GLY A 66 -30.85 -19.10 -16.70
C GLY A 66 -29.95 -18.27 -17.62
N THR A 67 -30.24 -16.97 -17.66
CA THR A 67 -29.50 -16.01 -18.48
C THR A 67 -28.22 -15.58 -17.80
N THR A 68 -27.31 -14.97 -18.54
CA THR A 68 -25.99 -14.48 -18.05
C THR A 68 -26.06 -13.61 -16.80
N LYS A 69 -27.22 -12.99 -16.51
CA LYS A 69 -27.40 -12.07 -15.37
C LYS A 69 -28.18 -12.68 -14.19
N GLN A 70 -28.90 -13.80 -14.41
CA GLN A 70 -29.72 -14.49 -13.40
C GLN A 70 -29.57 -16.00 -13.58
N LYS A 71 -28.45 -16.53 -13.13
CA LYS A 71 -28.26 -17.97 -13.03
C LYS A 71 -28.84 -18.45 -11.71
N GLU A 72 -29.62 -19.54 -11.79
CA GLU A 72 -30.22 -20.19 -10.63
C GLU A 72 -29.89 -21.68 -10.64
N LEU A 73 -29.48 -22.21 -9.51
CA LEU A 73 -29.22 -23.62 -9.30
C LEU A 73 -30.53 -24.28 -8.77
N ALA A 74 -31.24 -24.95 -9.65
CA ALA A 74 -32.49 -25.61 -9.29
C ALA A 74 -32.28 -26.65 -8.18
N THR A 75 -33.26 -26.77 -7.28
CA THR A 75 -33.22 -27.78 -6.20
C THR A 75 -33.12 -29.20 -6.76
N ALA A 76 -33.68 -29.46 -7.95
CA ALA A 76 -33.54 -30.75 -8.63
C ALA A 76 -32.11 -31.09 -8.99
N THR A 77 -31.36 -30.11 -9.51
CA THR A 77 -29.92 -30.21 -9.83
C THR A 77 -29.13 -30.52 -8.57
N ILE A 78 -29.36 -29.78 -7.47
CA ILE A 78 -28.69 -30.00 -6.17
C ILE A 78 -28.95 -31.44 -5.65
N LYS A 79 -30.15 -31.94 -5.77
CA LYS A 79 -30.50 -33.30 -5.37
C LYS A 79 -29.80 -34.39 -6.18
N ALA A 80 -29.41 -34.09 -7.41
CA ALA A 80 -28.74 -35.03 -8.31
C ALA A 80 -27.22 -35.07 -8.15
N TYR A 81 -26.64 -34.19 -7.31
CA TYR A 81 -25.18 -34.18 -7.12
C TYR A 81 -24.64 -35.48 -6.53
N LEU A 82 -23.65 -36.04 -7.19
CA LEU A 82 -22.90 -37.16 -6.64
C LEU A 82 -22.02 -36.70 -5.50
N THR A 83 -22.13 -37.39 -4.37
CA THR A 83 -21.40 -37.07 -3.15
C THR A 83 -20.80 -38.36 -2.59
N PRO A 84 -19.48 -38.45 -2.41
CA PRO A 84 -18.85 -39.59 -1.75
C PRO A 84 -19.20 -39.57 -0.26
N ILE A 85 -19.60 -40.70 0.28
CA ILE A 85 -19.95 -40.84 1.71
C ILE A 85 -19.02 -41.86 2.35
N PRO A 86 -17.94 -41.42 2.99
CA PRO A 86 -17.06 -42.30 3.77
C PRO A 86 -17.77 -42.81 5.04
N PRO A 87 -17.28 -43.86 5.68
CA PRO A 87 -17.74 -44.29 6.99
C PRO A 87 -17.67 -43.13 8.01
N LEU A 88 -18.60 -43.11 8.98
CA LEU A 88 -18.75 -41.98 9.91
C LEU A 88 -17.45 -41.63 10.65
N ASP A 89 -16.69 -42.62 11.08
CA ASP A 89 -15.42 -42.40 11.78
C ASP A 89 -14.32 -41.86 10.86
N GLU A 90 -14.38 -42.15 9.58
CA GLU A 90 -13.49 -41.55 8.59
C GLU A 90 -13.86 -40.08 8.35
N GLN A 91 -15.14 -39.75 8.27
CA GLN A 91 -15.60 -38.37 8.20
C GLN A 91 -15.07 -37.54 9.40
N ARG A 92 -15.09 -38.11 10.62
CA ARG A 92 -14.53 -37.47 11.82
C ARG A 92 -13.03 -37.25 11.70
N ARG A 93 -12.27 -38.25 11.26
CA ARG A 93 -10.82 -38.13 11.05
C ARG A 93 -10.47 -37.06 10.02
N ILE A 94 -11.22 -37.01 8.91
CA ILE A 94 -11.07 -35.96 7.88
C ILE A 94 -11.30 -34.59 8.48
N LEU A 95 -12.38 -34.40 9.22
CA LEU A 95 -12.71 -33.10 9.84
C LEU A 95 -11.68 -32.68 10.89
N THR A 96 -11.19 -33.60 11.70
CA THR A 96 -10.11 -33.34 12.66
C THR A 96 -8.86 -32.85 11.91
N LYS A 97 -8.47 -33.56 10.85
CA LYS A 97 -7.29 -33.16 10.06
C LYS A 97 -7.46 -31.81 9.39
N LEU A 98 -8.63 -31.52 8.84
CA LEU A 98 -8.94 -30.21 8.27
C LEU A 98 -8.87 -29.09 9.33
N SER A 99 -9.36 -29.34 10.53
CA SER A 99 -9.28 -28.38 11.63
C SER A 99 -7.86 -28.05 12.09
N GLU A 100 -6.91 -28.98 11.92
CA GLU A 100 -5.49 -28.77 12.19
C GLU A 100 -4.80 -27.99 11.06
N VAL A 101 -5.08 -28.36 9.81
CA VAL A 101 -4.33 -27.87 8.65
C VAL A 101 -4.82 -26.51 8.16
N LEU A 102 -6.14 -26.25 8.15
CA LEU A 102 -6.69 -25.00 7.60
C LEU A 102 -6.19 -23.74 8.29
N PRO A 103 -6.02 -23.69 9.63
CA PRO A 103 -5.43 -22.52 10.28
C PRO A 103 -3.99 -22.27 9.84
N VAL A 104 -3.19 -23.31 9.62
CA VAL A 104 -1.80 -23.23 9.16
C VAL A 104 -1.76 -22.65 7.73
N VAL A 105 -2.61 -23.16 6.84
CA VAL A 105 -2.73 -22.64 5.47
C VAL A 105 -3.15 -21.18 5.46
N LYS A 106 -4.09 -20.81 6.33
CA LYS A 106 -4.52 -19.40 6.46
C LYS A 106 -3.37 -18.51 6.95
N CYS A 107 -2.64 -18.95 7.97
CA CYS A 107 -1.48 -18.22 8.48
C CYS A 107 -0.41 -18.05 7.39
N TYR A 108 -0.10 -19.12 6.66
CA TYR A 108 0.82 -19.09 5.52
C TYR A 108 0.37 -18.05 4.47
N GLY A 109 -0.91 -18.05 4.10
CA GLY A 109 -1.46 -17.08 3.15
C GLY A 109 -1.23 -15.64 3.59
N THR A 110 -1.51 -15.34 4.87
CA THR A 110 -1.27 -14.00 5.43
C THR A 110 0.21 -13.59 5.32
N VAL A 111 1.12 -14.47 5.75
CA VAL A 111 2.57 -14.19 5.69
C VAL A 111 3.06 -14.06 4.24
N TYR A 112 2.52 -14.86 3.34
CA TYR A 112 2.83 -14.76 1.91
C TYR A 112 2.41 -13.41 1.32
N ASP A 113 1.17 -12.98 1.57
CA ASP A 113 0.64 -11.69 1.08
C ASP A 113 1.45 -10.51 1.63
N GLU A 114 1.82 -10.54 2.93
CA GLU A 114 2.68 -9.53 3.54
C GLU A 114 4.08 -9.51 2.90
N THR A 115 4.64 -10.67 2.60
CA THR A 115 5.96 -10.80 1.96
C THR A 115 5.94 -10.22 0.55
N VAL A 116 4.91 -10.55 -0.24
CA VAL A 116 4.74 -9.99 -1.59
C VAL A 116 4.61 -8.46 -1.54
N ALA A 117 3.77 -7.94 -0.64
CA ALA A 117 3.60 -6.49 -0.48
C ALA A 117 4.91 -5.79 -0.08
N MET A 118 5.71 -6.42 0.81
CA MET A 118 7.04 -5.90 1.17
C MET A 118 8.00 -5.90 -0.01
N GLN A 119 8.02 -6.97 -0.82
CA GLN A 119 8.88 -7.07 -2.00
C GLN A 119 8.51 -6.02 -3.06
N GLU A 120 7.24 -5.78 -3.29
CA GLU A 120 6.76 -4.75 -4.23
C GLU A 120 7.12 -3.33 -3.76
N ALA A 121 7.01 -3.07 -2.45
CA ALA A 121 7.35 -1.76 -1.87
C ALA A 121 8.86 -1.53 -1.73
N PHE A 122 9.69 -2.58 -1.74
CA PHE A 122 11.11 -2.51 -1.42
C PHE A 122 11.92 -1.57 -2.33
N PRO A 123 11.78 -1.59 -3.68
CA PRO A 123 12.58 -0.70 -4.54
C PRO A 123 12.37 0.78 -4.24
N GLU A 124 11.12 1.19 -4.03
CA GLU A 124 10.80 2.59 -3.71
C GLU A 124 11.27 2.98 -2.30
N ARG A 125 11.17 2.08 -1.33
CA ARG A 125 11.67 2.31 0.03
C ARG A 125 13.19 2.41 0.04
N LEU A 126 13.87 1.54 -0.71
CA LEU A 126 15.32 1.56 -0.85
C LEU A 126 15.79 2.86 -1.50
N LYS A 127 15.15 3.27 -2.60
CA LYS A 127 15.44 4.54 -3.27
C LYS A 127 15.30 5.73 -2.32
N LYS A 128 14.21 5.79 -1.55
CA LYS A 128 14.00 6.86 -0.55
C LYS A 128 15.07 6.84 0.53
N SER A 129 15.47 5.66 1.01
CA SER A 129 16.53 5.53 2.00
C SER A 129 17.89 6.02 1.47
N ILE A 130 18.25 5.61 0.24
CA ILE A 130 19.50 6.05 -0.40
C ILE A 130 19.50 7.57 -0.60
N LEU A 131 18.39 8.14 -1.07
CA LEU A 131 18.29 9.59 -1.22
C LEU A 131 18.38 10.31 0.13
N GLN A 132 17.79 9.76 1.19
CA GLN A 132 17.90 10.31 2.53
C GLN A 132 19.35 10.31 3.03
N GLU A 133 20.08 9.21 2.87
CA GLU A 133 21.50 9.13 3.20
C GLU A 133 22.34 10.11 2.37
N ALA A 134 22.03 10.27 1.08
CA ALA A 134 22.71 11.20 0.19
C ALA A 134 22.55 12.66 0.65
N VAL A 135 21.30 13.09 0.93
CA VAL A 135 21.04 14.49 1.32
C VAL A 135 21.51 14.82 2.73
N GLN A 136 21.73 13.82 3.58
CA GLN A 136 22.33 13.98 4.90
C GLN A 136 23.87 13.90 4.88
N GLY A 137 24.49 13.72 3.71
CA GLY A 137 25.94 13.60 3.58
C GLY A 137 26.53 12.30 4.13
N LYS A 138 25.71 11.25 4.30
CA LYS A 138 26.12 9.95 4.84
C LYS A 138 26.43 8.91 3.77
N LEU A 139 25.99 9.13 2.51
CA LEU A 139 26.15 8.17 1.43
C LEU A 139 27.60 8.01 0.97
N VAL A 140 28.37 9.08 1.00
CA VAL A 140 29.80 9.08 0.65
C VAL A 140 30.62 9.62 1.82
N PRO A 141 31.85 9.10 2.04
CA PRO A 141 32.74 9.65 3.04
C PRO A 141 33.03 11.13 2.76
N GLN A 142 33.10 11.94 3.81
CA GLN A 142 33.54 13.32 3.71
C GLN A 142 35.02 13.38 3.47
N ASP A 143 35.51 14.19 2.52
CA ASP A 143 36.93 14.42 2.27
C ASP A 143 37.37 15.68 3.01
N PRO A 144 38.33 15.59 3.96
CA PRO A 144 38.83 16.76 4.68
C PRO A 144 39.55 17.80 3.80
N SER A 145 39.93 17.43 2.56
CA SER A 145 40.55 18.34 1.59
C SER A 145 39.56 19.16 0.80
N ASP A 146 38.26 18.83 0.88
CA ASP A 146 37.21 19.58 0.21
C ASP A 146 37.07 20.98 0.83
N GLU A 147 36.77 21.96 -0.04
CA GLU A 147 36.46 23.32 0.40
C GLU A 147 35.20 23.32 1.28
N PRO A 148 35.25 23.92 2.49
CA PRO A 148 34.05 24.09 3.32
C PRO A 148 32.94 24.84 2.60
N ALA A 149 31.69 24.41 2.80
CA ALA A 149 30.52 25.05 2.14
C ALA A 149 30.35 26.53 2.48
N GLU A 150 30.82 26.99 3.62
CA GLU A 150 30.82 28.40 3.98
C GLU A 150 31.68 29.23 3.00
N ALA A 151 32.92 28.78 2.67
CA ALA A 151 33.76 29.43 1.69
C ALA A 151 33.16 29.43 0.29
N LEU A 152 32.52 28.31 -0.10
CA LEU A 152 31.75 28.23 -1.36
C LEU A 152 30.62 29.26 -1.38
N LEU A 153 29.84 29.37 -0.31
CA LEU A 153 28.73 30.33 -0.22
C LEU A 153 29.24 31.78 -0.25
N GLU A 154 30.41 32.08 0.29
CA GLU A 154 31.04 33.41 0.16
C GLU A 154 31.39 33.73 -1.29
N ARG A 155 31.95 32.78 -2.03
CA ARG A 155 32.23 32.95 -3.46
C ARG A 155 30.94 33.16 -4.28
N ILE A 156 29.89 32.40 -3.97
CA ILE A 156 28.58 32.59 -4.61
C ILE A 156 28.05 34.01 -4.36
N ARG A 157 28.15 34.50 -3.12
CA ARG A 157 27.74 35.89 -2.79
C ARG A 157 28.55 36.93 -3.55
N ALA A 158 29.87 36.78 -3.61
CA ALA A 158 30.73 37.68 -4.35
C ALA A 158 30.39 37.71 -5.86
N GLU A 159 30.14 36.57 -6.44
CA GLU A 159 29.73 36.46 -7.84
C GLU A 159 28.35 37.11 -8.10
N LYS A 160 27.38 36.87 -7.22
CA LYS A 160 26.05 37.52 -7.31
C LYS A 160 26.18 39.03 -7.22
N GLN A 161 27.01 39.58 -6.32
CA GLN A 161 27.25 40.98 -6.20
C GLN A 161 27.89 41.58 -7.47
N ARG A 162 28.81 40.81 -8.12
CA ARG A 162 29.38 41.18 -9.42
C ARG A 162 28.29 41.29 -10.51
N LEU A 163 27.43 40.25 -10.61
CA LEU A 163 26.34 40.20 -11.56
C LEU A 163 25.30 41.30 -11.35
N ILE A 164 25.05 41.70 -10.09
CA ILE A 164 24.18 42.83 -9.76
C ILE A 164 24.80 44.17 -10.24
N LYS A 165 26.12 44.35 -10.03
CA LYS A 165 26.83 45.54 -10.50
C LYS A 165 26.89 45.65 -12.02
N GLU A 166 26.85 44.52 -12.71
CA GLU A 166 26.81 44.42 -14.17
C GLU A 166 25.38 44.49 -14.76
N ASP A 167 24.36 44.76 -13.90
CA ASP A 167 22.92 44.79 -14.26
C ASP A 167 22.40 43.47 -14.89
N LYS A 168 23.08 42.38 -14.67
CA LYS A 168 22.67 41.05 -15.18
C LYS A 168 21.60 40.38 -14.33
N ILE A 169 21.59 40.63 -13.03
CA ILE A 169 20.58 40.13 -12.09
C ILE A 169 20.09 41.26 -11.15
N LYS A 170 18.85 41.14 -10.69
CA LYS A 170 18.30 42.10 -9.72
C LYS A 170 18.76 41.73 -8.31
N LYS A 171 18.97 42.76 -7.47
CA LYS A 171 19.28 42.56 -6.05
C LYS A 171 18.12 41.88 -5.35
N ASP A 172 18.42 40.77 -4.65
CA ASP A 172 17.44 40.09 -3.81
C ASP A 172 17.18 40.94 -2.53
N LYS A 173 15.91 41.23 -2.26
CA LYS A 173 15.49 41.95 -1.05
C LYS A 173 15.54 41.10 0.21
N HIS A 174 15.61 39.78 0.04
CA HIS A 174 15.56 38.79 1.10
C HIS A 174 16.91 38.05 1.26
N GLU A 175 18.00 38.68 0.79
CA GLU A 175 19.33 38.13 0.96
C GLU A 175 19.63 37.88 2.45
N SER A 176 19.98 36.65 2.80
CA SER A 176 20.25 36.25 4.17
C SER A 176 21.47 35.33 4.26
N VAL A 177 22.00 35.23 5.46
CA VAL A 177 23.14 34.33 5.78
C VAL A 177 22.72 33.46 6.94
N ILE A 178 22.81 32.15 6.74
CA ILE A 178 22.61 31.15 7.81
C ILE A 178 23.99 30.81 8.38
N PHE A 179 24.10 30.76 9.69
CA PHE A 179 25.33 30.41 10.41
C PHE A 179 25.01 29.65 11.68
N ARG A 180 26.00 28.92 12.18
CA ARG A 180 25.88 28.13 13.43
C ARG A 180 26.52 28.87 14.57
N ARG A 181 25.83 28.93 15.73
CA ARG A 181 26.34 29.48 16.98
C ARG A 181 25.77 28.68 18.15
N ASP A 182 26.61 28.28 19.11
CA ASP A 182 26.17 27.57 20.31
C ASP A 182 25.28 26.33 20.02
N ASN A 183 25.63 25.58 18.99
CA ASN A 183 24.93 24.38 18.50
C ASN A 183 23.54 24.64 17.89
N SER A 184 23.18 25.91 17.66
CA SER A 184 21.92 26.32 17.02
C SER A 184 22.17 27.07 15.72
N HIS A 185 21.20 27.01 14.81
CA HIS A 185 21.24 27.70 13.52
C HIS A 185 20.51 29.04 13.58
N TYR A 186 21.18 30.07 13.11
CA TYR A 186 20.66 31.44 13.06
C TYR A 186 20.66 31.94 11.63
N GLU A 187 19.63 32.66 11.27
CA GLU A 187 19.57 33.38 10.00
C GLU A 187 19.69 34.87 10.27
N LYS A 188 20.62 35.52 9.57
CA LYS A 188 20.81 36.96 9.61
C LYS A 188 20.25 37.59 8.34
N ARG A 189 19.29 38.52 8.51
CA ARG A 189 18.70 39.36 7.46
C ARG A 189 18.96 40.83 7.79
N GLY A 190 19.91 41.44 7.13
CA GLY A 190 20.32 42.81 7.48
C GLY A 190 20.87 42.90 8.91
N SER A 191 20.13 43.56 9.81
CA SER A 191 20.47 43.69 11.23
C SER A 191 19.75 42.70 12.15
N GLU A 192 18.82 41.94 11.64
CA GLU A 192 18.03 40.98 12.43
C GLU A 192 18.68 39.60 12.41
N GLU A 193 18.73 38.94 13.58
CA GLU A 193 19.16 37.56 13.74
C GLU A 193 18.02 36.79 14.37
N VAL A 194 17.63 35.65 13.72
CA VAL A 194 16.54 34.79 14.18
C VAL A 194 17.05 33.35 14.25
N CYS A 195 16.73 32.64 15.32
CA CYS A 195 16.97 31.21 15.44
C CYS A 195 16.03 30.46 14.51
N ILE A 196 16.56 29.53 13.71
CA ILE A 196 15.83 28.73 12.70
C ILE A 196 15.92 27.22 12.93
N ASP A 197 16.26 26.77 14.14
CA ASP A 197 16.40 25.34 14.43
C ASP A 197 15.11 24.56 14.12
N GLU A 198 13.94 25.17 14.30
CA GLU A 198 12.66 24.52 13.96
C GLU A 198 12.45 24.34 12.44
N GLU A 199 13.17 25.10 11.61
CA GLU A 199 13.14 24.94 10.15
C GLU A 199 14.14 23.90 9.64
N ILE A 200 15.14 23.51 10.45
CA ILE A 200 16.19 22.56 10.05
C ILE A 200 15.63 21.14 10.06
N PRO A 201 15.52 20.47 8.91
CA PRO A 201 14.83 19.18 8.82
C PRO A 201 15.66 17.99 9.32
N PHE A 202 17.00 18.11 9.33
CA PHE A 202 17.95 17.08 9.77
C PHE A 202 19.34 17.65 9.94
N GLU A 203 20.22 16.91 10.61
CA GLU A 203 21.63 17.24 10.76
C GLU A 203 22.42 16.96 9.47
N ILE A 204 23.39 17.82 9.17
CA ILE A 204 24.31 17.71 8.03
C ILE A 204 25.77 17.64 8.52
N PRO A 205 26.73 17.17 7.70
CA PRO A 205 28.15 17.19 8.04
C PRO A 205 28.66 18.58 8.38
N GLU A 206 29.74 18.66 9.20
CA GLU A 206 30.29 19.93 9.67
C GLU A 206 30.84 20.82 8.55
N ASN A 207 31.28 20.22 7.43
CA ASN A 207 31.77 20.96 6.26
C ASN A 207 30.66 21.41 5.32
N TRP A 208 29.38 21.06 5.60
CA TRP A 208 28.20 21.54 4.87
C TRP A 208 27.60 22.76 5.56
N ALA A 209 26.86 23.55 4.82
CA ALA A 209 26.14 24.70 5.36
C ALA A 209 24.72 24.79 4.80
N TRP A 210 23.81 25.22 5.65
CA TRP A 210 22.46 25.55 5.22
C TRP A 210 22.43 26.92 4.53
N ALA A 211 21.68 27.03 3.44
CA ALA A 211 21.45 28.28 2.75
C ALA A 211 20.03 28.35 2.20
N ARG A 212 19.46 29.54 2.06
CA ARG A 212 18.21 29.70 1.33
C ARG A 212 18.45 29.44 -0.15
N LEU A 213 17.49 28.80 -0.82
CA LEU A 213 17.62 28.48 -2.24
C LEU A 213 17.88 29.72 -3.11
N SER A 214 17.28 30.87 -2.75
CA SER A 214 17.54 32.14 -3.40
C SER A 214 19.01 32.55 -3.31
N SER A 215 19.73 32.24 -2.22
CA SER A 215 21.15 32.56 -2.06
C SER A 215 22.03 31.82 -3.07
N ALA A 216 21.66 30.60 -3.44
CA ALA A 216 22.41 29.75 -4.37
C ALA A 216 21.90 29.83 -5.82
N SER A 217 20.82 30.58 -6.10
CA SER A 217 20.18 30.66 -7.42
C SER A 217 20.33 32.04 -8.04
N ILE A 218 20.46 32.10 -9.37
CA ILE A 218 20.47 33.36 -10.13
C ILE A 218 19.06 33.94 -10.23
N SER A 219 18.06 33.07 -10.46
CA SER A 219 16.64 33.45 -10.50
C SER A 219 15.78 32.26 -10.08
N ILE A 220 14.65 32.55 -9.50
CA ILE A 220 13.58 31.59 -9.21
C ILE A 220 12.31 32.23 -9.75
N ALA A 221 11.63 31.57 -10.68
CA ALA A 221 10.41 32.07 -11.31
C ALA A 221 9.44 30.91 -11.54
N ASP A 222 8.16 31.21 -11.52
CA ASP A 222 7.13 30.29 -11.95
C ASP A 222 7.24 30.02 -13.45
N GLY A 223 6.81 28.87 -13.89
CA GLY A 223 6.69 28.55 -15.30
C GLY A 223 5.66 29.44 -16.00
N ASP A 224 5.82 29.58 -17.30
CA ASP A 224 4.86 30.35 -18.10
C ASP A 224 3.50 29.62 -18.12
N HIS A 225 2.44 30.29 -17.65
CA HIS A 225 1.08 29.72 -17.62
C HIS A 225 0.38 29.75 -18.96
N GLN A 226 1.03 30.29 -20.00
CA GLN A 226 0.50 30.30 -21.36
C GLN A 226 1.08 29.12 -22.15
N PRO A 227 0.25 28.37 -22.91
CA PRO A 227 0.77 27.38 -23.82
C PRO A 227 1.66 28.07 -24.86
N PRO A 228 2.79 27.42 -25.27
CA PRO A 228 3.65 27.96 -26.30
C PRO A 228 2.82 28.24 -27.57
N PRO A 229 3.11 29.34 -28.32
CA PRO A 229 2.39 29.64 -29.55
C PRO A 229 2.48 28.44 -30.50
N GLN A 230 1.32 27.98 -30.97
CA GLN A 230 1.29 26.92 -31.98
C GLN A 230 2.03 27.37 -33.24
N VAL A 231 3.10 26.67 -33.57
CA VAL A 231 3.74 26.84 -34.87
C VAL A 231 2.78 26.24 -35.88
N GLN A 232 2.17 27.07 -36.71
CA GLN A 232 1.47 26.61 -37.90
C GLN A 232 2.53 26.09 -38.86
N ASP A 233 2.59 24.78 -39.02
CA ASP A 233 3.31 24.15 -40.10
C ASP A 233 2.65 24.60 -41.43
N GLY A 234 3.41 25.31 -42.23
CA GLY A 234 3.04 25.73 -43.58
C GLY A 234 3.19 24.60 -44.61
#